data_fb2659dffc427e3359c9a29eaac8683b
#
_entry.id   fb2659dffc427e3359c9a29eaac8683b
#
_cell.length_a   1.000
_cell.length_b   1.000
_cell.length_c   1.000
_cell.angle_alpha   90.00
_cell.angle_beta   90.00
_cell.angle_gamma   90.00
#
_symmetry.space_group_name_H-M   'P 1'
#
loop_
_entity.id
_entity.type
_entity.pdbx_description
1 polymer ?
#
loop_
_entity_poly.entity_id
_entity_poly.type
_entity_poly.pdbx_seq_one_letter_code
_entity_poly.pdbx_strand_id
1 'polypeptide(L)'
;MHDTACELGRVFFDTYLPTVEAVVLDVGSLDVNGSLRSVAPSTVDYVGVDMVAGPGVDVVLGDPHVLPFSDQKFDAVVATSCFEHDTMFWVTFLEMVRVTRPGGYIYVNSPSNGWFHQHPRDNWRFYPDAGVSLQEWALREGYDVALVESFIARRKRNIWNDCVMVFERSAKPTSRARISDRVDDIMNLRRGNSGTSVEKYCQATEDQLIIQHLISQIGARESHITELRAIIDACQQVIEVLTIRDDDESAAPLTSDALAVR
;
A
#
# COMPACT_ATOMS: atom_id res chain seq x y z
N MET A 1 5.17 -10.87 -4.05
CA MET A 1 3.86 -10.33 -3.59
C MET A 1 3.84 -10.31 -2.06
N HIS A 2 3.15 -9.38 -1.42
CA HIS A 2 3.07 -9.22 0.03
C HIS A 2 1.66 -9.55 0.56
N ASP A 3 1.48 -9.54 1.88
CA ASP A 3 0.27 -10.00 2.58
C ASP A 3 -1.03 -9.28 2.18
N THR A 4 -0.99 -7.93 2.08
CA THR A 4 -2.15 -7.14 1.64
C THR A 4 -2.53 -7.43 0.20
N ALA A 5 -1.57 -7.60 -0.70
CA ALA A 5 -1.84 -7.96 -2.09
C ALA A 5 -2.52 -9.34 -2.22
N CYS A 6 -2.08 -10.34 -1.44
CA CYS A 6 -2.74 -11.65 -1.38
C CYS A 6 -4.17 -11.55 -0.85
N GLU A 7 -4.39 -10.77 0.21
CA GLU A 7 -5.72 -10.58 0.80
C GLU A 7 -6.68 -9.90 -0.18
N LEU A 8 -6.23 -8.82 -0.83
CA LEU A 8 -7.01 -8.10 -1.85
C LEU A 8 -7.33 -8.99 -3.06
N GLY A 9 -6.38 -9.82 -3.49
CA GLY A 9 -6.60 -10.80 -4.54
C GLY A 9 -7.66 -11.85 -4.17
N ARG A 10 -7.67 -12.34 -2.92
CA ARG A 10 -8.75 -13.22 -2.44
C ARG A 10 -10.09 -12.51 -2.48
N VAL A 11 -10.17 -11.26 -2.00
CA VAL A 11 -11.41 -10.47 -2.05
C VAL A 11 -11.85 -10.22 -3.49
N PHE A 12 -10.91 -10.06 -4.44
CA PHE A 12 -11.23 -9.98 -5.87
C PHE A 12 -11.94 -11.26 -6.35
N PHE A 13 -11.37 -12.44 -6.10
CA PHE A 13 -12.00 -13.71 -6.49
C PHE A 13 -13.39 -13.87 -5.85
N ASP A 14 -13.50 -13.63 -4.55
CA ASP A 14 -14.76 -13.74 -3.81
C ASP A 14 -15.84 -12.74 -4.28
N THR A 15 -15.43 -11.64 -4.91
CA THR A 15 -16.34 -10.58 -5.35
C THR A 15 -16.80 -10.79 -6.78
N TYR A 16 -15.87 -11.14 -7.67
CA TYR A 16 -16.12 -11.15 -9.11
C TYR A 16 -16.23 -12.55 -9.72
N LEU A 17 -15.72 -13.58 -9.01
CA LEU A 17 -15.74 -14.97 -9.46
C LEU A 17 -16.26 -15.94 -8.35
N PRO A 18 -17.36 -15.63 -7.65
CA PRO A 18 -17.68 -16.28 -6.36
C PRO A 18 -18.08 -17.76 -6.47
N THR A 19 -18.57 -18.24 -7.61
CA THR A 19 -19.13 -19.61 -7.75
C THR A 19 -18.99 -20.22 -9.14
N VAL A 20 -18.18 -19.63 -10.00
CA VAL A 20 -18.11 -20.02 -11.42
C VAL A 20 -16.83 -20.83 -11.66
N GLU A 21 -16.97 -21.93 -12.43
CA GLU A 21 -15.79 -22.47 -13.11
C GLU A 21 -15.28 -21.40 -14.04
N ALA A 22 -14.07 -20.88 -13.77
CA ALA A 22 -13.50 -19.75 -14.48
C ALA A 22 -12.08 -20.06 -14.93
N VAL A 23 -11.69 -19.56 -16.08
CA VAL A 23 -10.32 -19.60 -16.57
C VAL A 23 -9.66 -18.25 -16.30
N VAL A 24 -8.61 -18.24 -15.50
CA VAL A 24 -7.90 -17.04 -15.07
C VAL A 24 -6.48 -17.03 -15.60
N LEU A 25 -6.07 -15.91 -16.18
CA LEU A 25 -4.68 -15.65 -16.57
C LEU A 25 -4.02 -14.74 -15.53
N ASP A 26 -2.82 -15.10 -15.06
CA ASP A 26 -1.97 -14.29 -14.20
C ASP A 26 -0.74 -13.82 -14.97
N VAL A 27 -0.62 -12.51 -15.16
CA VAL A 27 0.48 -11.86 -15.88
C VAL A 27 1.51 -11.36 -14.88
N GLY A 28 2.76 -11.82 -15.02
CA GLY A 28 3.81 -11.63 -14.02
C GLY A 28 3.68 -12.64 -12.86
N SER A 29 3.42 -13.91 -13.22
CA SER A 29 3.02 -14.97 -12.28
C SER A 29 4.18 -15.63 -11.53
N LEU A 30 5.44 -15.24 -11.76
CA LEU A 30 6.58 -15.83 -11.07
C LEU A 30 6.46 -15.69 -9.56
N ASP A 31 6.34 -16.81 -8.85
CA ASP A 31 6.22 -16.83 -7.40
C ASP A 31 7.59 -16.61 -6.73
N VAL A 32 7.87 -15.37 -6.37
CA VAL A 32 9.07 -14.99 -5.61
C VAL A 32 8.77 -14.92 -4.10
N ASN A 33 7.62 -14.37 -3.72
CA ASN A 33 7.22 -14.13 -2.33
C ASN A 33 5.71 -14.34 -2.12
N GLY A 34 5.11 -15.30 -2.83
CA GLY A 34 3.68 -15.58 -2.84
C GLY A 34 3.03 -15.32 -4.19
N SER A 35 1.92 -15.97 -4.47
CA SER A 35 1.18 -15.94 -5.73
C SER A 35 -0.33 -15.87 -5.47
N LEU A 36 -1.07 -15.18 -6.33
CA LEU A 36 -2.54 -15.18 -6.32
C LEU A 36 -3.12 -16.57 -6.55
N ARG A 37 -2.39 -17.45 -7.23
CA ARG A 37 -2.77 -18.87 -7.40
C ARG A 37 -3.09 -19.54 -6.07
N SER A 38 -2.37 -19.20 -4.99
CA SER A 38 -2.55 -19.78 -3.66
C SER A 38 -3.85 -19.38 -2.97
N VAL A 39 -4.48 -18.30 -3.42
CA VAL A 39 -5.74 -17.76 -2.87
C VAL A 39 -6.90 -17.82 -3.85
N ALA A 40 -6.66 -18.30 -5.08
CA ALA A 40 -7.70 -18.54 -6.06
C ALA A 40 -8.59 -19.71 -5.60
N PRO A 41 -9.90 -19.66 -5.88
CA PRO A 41 -10.81 -20.77 -5.63
C PRO A 41 -10.38 -22.04 -6.39
N SER A 42 -10.63 -23.21 -5.82
CA SER A 42 -10.30 -24.51 -6.46
C SER A 42 -11.08 -24.79 -7.75
N THR A 43 -12.12 -24.03 -8.03
CA THR A 43 -12.91 -24.09 -9.26
C THR A 43 -12.31 -23.29 -10.41
N VAL A 44 -11.21 -22.56 -10.17
CA VAL A 44 -10.53 -21.75 -11.16
C VAL A 44 -9.45 -22.57 -11.88
N ASP A 45 -9.54 -22.62 -13.21
CA ASP A 45 -8.43 -23.05 -14.07
C ASP A 45 -7.43 -21.89 -14.22
N TYR A 46 -6.27 -22.01 -13.59
CA TYR A 46 -5.32 -20.92 -13.41
C TYR A 46 -4.10 -21.09 -14.31
N VAL A 47 -3.89 -20.12 -15.20
CA VAL A 47 -2.74 -20.07 -16.11
C VAL A 47 -1.83 -18.92 -15.74
N GLY A 48 -0.58 -19.21 -15.44
CA GLY A 48 0.43 -18.20 -15.12
C GLY A 48 1.41 -17.95 -16.28
N VAL A 49 1.70 -16.68 -16.57
CA VAL A 49 2.71 -16.29 -17.57
C VAL A 49 3.72 -15.32 -16.97
N ASP A 50 4.98 -15.48 -17.39
CA ASP A 50 6.09 -14.61 -16.99
C ASP A 50 7.19 -14.62 -18.05
N MET A 51 8.12 -13.67 -17.99
CA MET A 51 9.33 -13.61 -18.82
C MET A 51 10.35 -14.67 -18.46
N VAL A 52 10.29 -15.21 -17.23
CA VAL A 52 11.27 -16.13 -16.69
C VAL A 52 10.56 -17.39 -16.18
N ALA A 53 11.10 -18.56 -16.52
CA ALA A 53 10.61 -19.84 -16.01
C ALA A 53 10.83 -19.95 -14.51
N GLY A 54 9.83 -20.45 -13.79
CA GLY A 54 9.92 -20.70 -12.35
C GLY A 54 8.60 -21.11 -11.73
N PRO A 55 8.52 -21.18 -10.40
CA PRO A 55 7.29 -21.53 -9.70
C PRO A 55 6.16 -20.56 -10.07
N GLY A 56 4.98 -21.11 -10.34
CA GLY A 56 3.80 -20.33 -10.71
C GLY A 56 3.68 -20.01 -12.20
N VAL A 57 4.71 -20.28 -13.02
CA VAL A 57 4.76 -19.96 -14.45
C VAL A 57 4.44 -21.20 -15.27
N ASP A 58 3.35 -21.16 -16.03
CA ASP A 58 2.94 -22.23 -16.95
C ASP A 58 3.43 -21.96 -18.38
N VAL A 59 3.53 -20.67 -18.75
CA VAL A 59 4.00 -20.25 -20.09
C VAL A 59 5.05 -19.15 -19.94
N VAL A 60 6.21 -19.34 -20.53
CA VAL A 60 7.28 -18.32 -20.59
C VAL A 60 7.06 -17.46 -21.82
N LEU A 61 6.98 -16.14 -21.64
CA LEU A 61 6.77 -15.17 -22.70
C LEU A 61 8.08 -14.89 -23.46
N GLY A 62 8.02 -14.85 -24.78
CA GLY A 62 9.12 -14.38 -25.63
C GLY A 62 9.19 -12.84 -25.74
N ASP A 63 8.04 -12.19 -25.59
CA ASP A 63 7.87 -10.74 -25.57
C ASP A 63 6.91 -10.41 -24.41
N PRO A 64 7.28 -9.52 -23.46
CA PRO A 64 6.44 -9.17 -22.31
C PRO A 64 5.10 -8.53 -22.69
N HIS A 65 5.04 -7.94 -23.86
CA HIS A 65 3.88 -7.18 -24.34
C HIS A 65 3.04 -7.96 -25.38
N VAL A 66 3.26 -9.27 -25.51
CA VAL A 66 2.49 -10.15 -26.42
C VAL A 66 2.06 -11.39 -25.66
N LEU A 67 0.77 -11.52 -25.36
CA LEU A 67 0.21 -12.71 -24.73
C LEU A 67 -0.11 -13.76 -25.79
N PRO A 68 0.46 -14.99 -25.75
CA PRO A 68 0.33 -16.01 -26.78
C PRO A 68 -1.01 -16.77 -26.70
N PHE A 69 -2.10 -16.02 -26.53
CA PHE A 69 -3.45 -16.54 -26.41
C PHE A 69 -4.40 -15.86 -27.40
N SER A 70 -5.45 -16.59 -27.81
CA SER A 70 -6.52 -16.04 -28.62
C SER A 70 -7.27 -14.95 -27.88
N ASP A 71 -7.91 -14.07 -28.64
CA ASP A 71 -8.82 -13.07 -28.09
C ASP A 71 -9.93 -13.73 -27.28
N GLN A 72 -10.36 -13.05 -26.22
CA GLN A 72 -11.56 -13.40 -25.44
C GLN A 72 -11.54 -14.81 -24.81
N LYS A 73 -10.36 -15.28 -24.43
CA LYS A 73 -10.17 -16.62 -23.88
C LYS A 73 -10.49 -16.73 -22.39
N PHE A 74 -10.18 -15.69 -21.61
CA PHE A 74 -10.17 -15.74 -20.14
C PHE A 74 -11.38 -15.05 -19.52
N ASP A 75 -11.89 -15.63 -18.43
CA ASP A 75 -12.94 -15.04 -17.60
C ASP A 75 -12.43 -13.86 -16.77
N ALA A 76 -11.19 -13.98 -16.30
CA ALA A 76 -10.48 -12.87 -15.70
C ALA A 76 -8.99 -12.92 -16.04
N VAL A 77 -8.37 -11.73 -16.05
CA VAL A 77 -6.92 -11.56 -16.20
C VAL A 77 -6.42 -10.72 -15.04
N VAL A 78 -5.42 -11.22 -14.33
CA VAL A 78 -4.88 -10.56 -13.15
C VAL A 78 -3.40 -10.21 -13.36
N ALA A 79 -2.94 -9.13 -12.75
CA ALA A 79 -1.53 -8.74 -12.66
C ALA A 79 -1.26 -8.14 -11.30
N THR A 80 -0.38 -8.77 -10.51
CA THR A 80 -0.05 -8.30 -9.17
C THR A 80 1.44 -8.14 -9.01
N SER A 81 1.88 -6.96 -8.56
CA SER A 81 3.31 -6.61 -8.45
C SER A 81 4.06 -6.85 -9.76
N CYS A 82 3.46 -6.43 -10.87
CA CYS A 82 3.96 -6.61 -12.22
C CYS A 82 4.13 -5.25 -12.94
N PHE A 83 3.11 -4.41 -12.95
CA PHE A 83 3.11 -3.16 -13.71
C PHE A 83 4.17 -2.15 -13.28
N GLU A 84 4.57 -2.15 -12.00
CA GLU A 84 5.67 -1.31 -11.51
C GLU A 84 7.02 -1.65 -12.15
N HIS A 85 7.17 -2.88 -12.63
CA HIS A 85 8.37 -3.39 -13.27
C HIS A 85 8.31 -3.33 -14.81
N ASP A 86 7.12 -3.24 -15.37
CA ASP A 86 6.89 -3.21 -16.82
C ASP A 86 7.20 -1.82 -17.39
N THR A 87 8.01 -1.78 -18.43
CA THR A 87 8.39 -0.52 -19.10
C THR A 87 7.27 0.11 -19.91
N MET A 88 6.31 -0.68 -20.37
CA MET A 88 5.17 -0.26 -21.19
C MET A 88 3.87 -0.94 -20.70
N PHE A 89 3.59 -0.86 -19.40
CA PHE A 89 2.44 -1.51 -18.77
C PHE A 89 1.10 -1.23 -19.47
N TRP A 90 0.97 -0.10 -20.15
CA TRP A 90 -0.22 0.23 -20.94
C TRP A 90 -0.39 -0.64 -22.17
N VAL A 91 0.70 -1.18 -22.75
CA VAL A 91 0.66 -2.14 -23.86
C VAL A 91 0.25 -3.51 -23.32
N THR A 92 0.86 -3.94 -22.21
CA THR A 92 0.47 -5.17 -21.49
C THR A 92 -1.00 -5.13 -21.08
N PHE A 93 -1.49 -3.98 -20.62
CA PHE A 93 -2.91 -3.80 -20.28
C PHE A 93 -3.82 -4.03 -21.50
N LEU A 94 -3.47 -3.53 -22.69
CA LEU A 94 -4.27 -3.81 -23.91
C LEU A 94 -4.31 -5.29 -24.25
N GLU A 95 -3.21 -6.00 -24.10
CA GLU A 95 -3.19 -7.45 -24.28
C GLU A 95 -4.06 -8.18 -23.25
N MET A 96 -4.03 -7.73 -21.97
CA MET A 96 -4.94 -8.25 -20.95
C MET A 96 -6.41 -8.02 -21.35
N VAL A 97 -6.75 -6.82 -21.86
CA VAL A 97 -8.09 -6.53 -22.37
C VAL A 97 -8.43 -7.42 -23.55
N ARG A 98 -7.51 -7.59 -24.53
CA ARG A 98 -7.72 -8.41 -25.73
C ARG A 98 -8.10 -9.86 -25.37
N VAL A 99 -7.33 -10.47 -24.46
CA VAL A 99 -7.53 -11.88 -24.11
C VAL A 99 -8.66 -12.12 -23.11
N THR A 100 -9.17 -11.08 -22.44
CA THR A 100 -10.34 -11.15 -21.57
C THR A 100 -11.61 -11.23 -22.41
N ARG A 101 -12.56 -12.11 -22.10
CA ARG A 101 -13.86 -12.21 -22.78
C ARG A 101 -14.77 -11.02 -22.46
N PRO A 102 -15.76 -10.67 -23.30
CA PRO A 102 -16.80 -9.71 -22.95
C PRO A 102 -17.51 -10.09 -21.64
N GLY A 103 -17.66 -9.13 -20.72
CA GLY A 103 -18.18 -9.34 -19.37
C GLY A 103 -17.20 -9.97 -18.40
N GLY A 104 -15.97 -10.28 -18.82
CA GLY A 104 -14.87 -10.72 -17.95
C GLY A 104 -14.20 -9.56 -17.23
N TYR A 105 -13.34 -9.87 -16.26
CA TYR A 105 -12.71 -8.89 -15.39
C TYR A 105 -11.21 -8.81 -15.55
N ILE A 106 -10.67 -7.63 -15.33
CA ILE A 106 -9.23 -7.38 -15.27
C ILE A 106 -8.92 -6.80 -13.90
N TYR A 107 -7.96 -7.39 -13.21
CA TYR A 107 -7.50 -6.96 -11.89
C TYR A 107 -6.03 -6.59 -11.96
N VAL A 108 -5.71 -5.38 -11.54
CA VAL A 108 -4.33 -4.91 -11.40
C VAL A 108 -4.12 -4.45 -9.97
N ASN A 109 -3.04 -4.93 -9.36
CA ASN A 109 -2.57 -4.49 -8.05
C ASN A 109 -1.09 -4.15 -8.14
N SER A 110 -0.74 -2.90 -7.94
CA SER A 110 0.64 -2.40 -8.00
C SER A 110 0.88 -1.36 -6.91
N PRO A 111 2.12 -1.17 -6.45
CA PRO A 111 2.41 -0.28 -5.34
C PRO A 111 2.14 1.19 -5.67
N SER A 112 1.59 1.92 -4.69
CA SER A 112 1.43 3.37 -4.70
C SER A 112 2.59 4.11 -4.02
N ASN A 113 3.40 3.41 -3.21
CA ASN A 113 4.52 3.94 -2.45
C ASN A 113 5.69 2.94 -2.39
N GLY A 114 6.64 3.18 -1.50
CA GLY A 114 7.71 2.26 -1.17
C GLY A 114 9.08 2.67 -1.73
N TRP A 115 10.11 1.96 -1.28
CA TRP A 115 11.48 2.20 -1.72
C TRP A 115 11.72 1.70 -3.15
N PHE A 116 12.82 2.15 -3.76
CA PHE A 116 13.30 1.65 -5.04
C PHE A 116 13.71 0.17 -4.90
N HIS A 117 13.11 -0.72 -5.68
CA HIS A 117 13.42 -2.14 -5.72
C HIS A 117 13.38 -2.67 -7.15
N GLN A 118 14.43 -3.32 -7.59
CA GLN A 118 14.55 -3.82 -8.95
C GLN A 118 14.14 -5.28 -9.07
N HIS A 119 13.28 -5.58 -10.11
CA HIS A 119 12.94 -6.95 -10.45
C HIS A 119 12.49 -7.10 -11.92
N PRO A 120 13.37 -6.98 -12.92
CA PRO A 120 14.74 -6.46 -12.92
C PRO A 120 14.81 -4.93 -12.93
N ARG A 121 13.69 -4.23 -13.11
CA ARG A 121 13.53 -2.77 -13.12
C ARG A 121 12.47 -2.35 -12.12
N ASP A 122 12.45 -1.07 -11.74
CA ASP A 122 11.44 -0.46 -10.89
C ASP A 122 11.10 0.89 -11.50
N ASN A 123 9.99 0.97 -12.22
CA ASN A 123 9.67 2.10 -13.09
C ASN A 123 8.55 2.98 -12.52
N TRP A 124 7.52 2.36 -11.88
CA TRP A 124 6.26 3.06 -11.67
C TRP A 124 5.72 2.93 -10.24
N ARG A 125 4.96 3.95 -9.84
CA ARG A 125 4.07 3.95 -8.67
C ARG A 125 2.72 4.49 -9.11
N PHE A 126 1.65 3.88 -8.65
CA PHE A 126 0.32 4.11 -9.18
C PHE A 126 -0.59 4.83 -8.19
N TYR A 127 -1.42 5.71 -8.72
CA TYR A 127 -2.55 6.33 -8.04
C TYR A 127 -3.86 5.90 -8.71
N PRO A 128 -5.01 6.02 -8.04
CA PRO A 128 -6.29 5.53 -8.58
C PRO A 128 -6.68 6.09 -9.94
N ASP A 129 -6.23 7.31 -10.28
CA ASP A 129 -6.47 7.91 -11.60
C ASP A 129 -5.76 7.17 -12.74
N ALA A 130 -4.78 6.33 -12.45
CA ALA A 130 -4.19 5.45 -13.46
C ALA A 130 -5.24 4.48 -14.05
N GLY A 131 -6.22 4.04 -13.25
CA GLY A 131 -7.33 3.24 -13.74
C GLY A 131 -8.20 3.98 -14.77
N VAL A 132 -8.46 5.27 -14.55
CA VAL A 132 -9.17 6.11 -15.53
C VAL A 132 -8.38 6.24 -16.82
N SER A 133 -7.07 6.51 -16.70
CA SER A 133 -6.18 6.67 -17.86
C SER A 133 -6.07 5.40 -18.70
N LEU A 134 -5.99 4.23 -18.05
CA LEU A 134 -5.97 2.94 -18.75
C LEU A 134 -7.29 2.64 -19.46
N GLN A 135 -8.44 2.98 -18.85
CA GLN A 135 -9.74 2.89 -19.52
C GLN A 135 -9.77 3.78 -20.76
N GLU A 136 -9.39 5.06 -20.63
CA GLU A 136 -9.38 6.01 -21.76
C GLU A 136 -8.45 5.55 -22.89
N TRP A 137 -7.28 5.00 -22.53
CA TRP A 137 -6.35 4.42 -23.48
C TRP A 137 -6.97 3.24 -24.23
N ALA A 138 -7.55 2.27 -23.55
CA ALA A 138 -8.17 1.10 -24.18
C ALA A 138 -9.36 1.48 -25.08
N LEU A 139 -10.20 2.42 -24.66
CA LEU A 139 -11.30 2.95 -25.47
C LEU A 139 -10.78 3.61 -26.76
N ARG A 140 -9.68 4.36 -26.67
CA ARG A 140 -9.02 4.98 -27.83
C ARG A 140 -8.50 3.93 -28.82
N GLU A 141 -8.02 2.79 -28.32
CA GLU A 141 -7.55 1.65 -29.12
C GLU A 141 -8.70 0.74 -29.60
N GLY A 142 -9.95 1.11 -29.35
CA GLY A 142 -11.14 0.44 -29.88
C GLY A 142 -11.66 -0.72 -29.00
N TYR A 143 -11.22 -0.84 -27.77
CA TYR A 143 -11.71 -1.84 -26.84
C TYR A 143 -12.81 -1.28 -25.92
N ASP A 144 -13.93 -2.00 -25.83
CA ASP A 144 -14.94 -1.73 -24.82
C ASP A 144 -14.46 -2.25 -23.47
N VAL A 145 -13.99 -1.36 -22.62
CA VAL A 145 -13.59 -1.65 -21.23
C VAL A 145 -14.03 -0.52 -20.31
N ALA A 146 -14.51 -0.87 -19.14
CA ALA A 146 -14.96 0.10 -18.15
C ALA A 146 -14.27 -0.13 -16.81
N LEU A 147 -13.74 0.94 -16.21
CA LEU A 147 -13.27 0.92 -14.83
C LEU A 147 -14.44 0.63 -13.90
N VAL A 148 -14.35 -0.40 -13.09
CA VAL A 148 -15.35 -0.72 -12.05
C VAL A 148 -15.02 0.08 -10.80
N GLU A 149 -13.77 0.01 -10.35
CA GLU A 149 -13.24 0.74 -9.20
C GLU A 149 -11.73 0.84 -9.25
N SER A 150 -11.18 1.87 -8.62
CA SER A 150 -9.77 1.94 -8.26
C SER A 150 -9.59 2.67 -6.94
N PHE A 151 -8.63 2.24 -6.12
CA PHE A 151 -8.38 2.79 -4.79
C PHE A 151 -6.97 2.47 -4.31
N ILE A 152 -6.54 3.12 -3.25
CA ILE A 152 -5.34 2.76 -2.50
C ILE A 152 -5.76 2.02 -1.24
N ALA A 153 -5.27 0.80 -1.04
CA ALA A 153 -5.40 0.09 0.22
C ALA A 153 -4.31 0.53 1.21
N ARG A 154 -4.71 0.73 2.47
CA ARG A 154 -3.77 1.07 3.54
C ARG A 154 -2.89 -0.14 3.87
N ARG A 155 -1.65 0.13 4.26
CA ARG A 155 -0.71 -0.92 4.70
C ARG A 155 -1.18 -1.56 6.00
N LYS A 156 -0.82 -2.83 6.19
CA LYS A 156 -1.09 -3.57 7.42
C LYS A 156 0.20 -3.89 8.17
N ARG A 157 1.00 -4.83 7.68
CA ARG A 157 2.21 -5.34 8.35
C ARG A 157 3.51 -4.90 7.68
N ASN A 158 3.42 -4.45 6.45
CA ASN A 158 4.56 -4.00 5.65
C ASN A 158 4.43 -2.51 5.31
N ILE A 159 5.31 -2.00 4.45
CA ILE A 159 5.34 -0.58 4.08
C ILE A 159 4.52 -0.25 2.84
N TRP A 160 4.01 -1.27 2.12
CA TRP A 160 3.40 -1.09 0.82
C TRP A 160 1.94 -0.66 0.94
N ASN A 161 1.60 0.37 0.17
CA ASN A 161 0.22 0.72 -0.13
C ASN A 161 -0.10 0.21 -1.53
N ASP A 162 -1.10 -0.66 -1.62
CA ASP A 162 -1.54 -1.23 -2.88
C ASP A 162 -2.49 -0.28 -3.61
N CYS A 163 -2.18 0.06 -4.85
CA CYS A 163 -3.14 0.65 -5.78
C CYS A 163 -3.84 -0.49 -6.54
N VAL A 164 -5.12 -0.66 -6.24
CA VAL A 164 -5.98 -1.65 -6.89
C VAL A 164 -6.79 -0.99 -7.98
N MET A 165 -6.86 -1.63 -9.14
CA MET A 165 -7.68 -1.21 -10.28
C MET A 165 -8.44 -2.43 -10.81
N VAL A 166 -9.76 -2.34 -10.89
CA VAL A 166 -10.62 -3.40 -11.42
C VAL A 166 -11.39 -2.86 -12.63
N PHE A 167 -11.34 -3.62 -13.71
CA PHE A 167 -12.04 -3.29 -14.94
C PHE A 167 -12.96 -4.44 -15.34
N GLU A 168 -14.04 -4.11 -16.05
CA GLU A 168 -14.91 -5.07 -16.73
C GLU A 168 -14.80 -4.84 -18.23
N ARG A 169 -14.62 -5.90 -18.99
CA ARG A 169 -14.62 -5.81 -20.46
C ARG A 169 -16.04 -5.63 -21.00
N SER A 170 -16.52 -4.39 -20.91
CA SER A 170 -17.83 -3.96 -21.44
C SER A 170 -17.82 -2.44 -21.63
N ALA A 171 -18.72 -1.93 -22.47
CA ALA A 171 -18.87 -0.49 -22.67
C ALA A 171 -19.35 0.26 -21.39
N LYS A 172 -19.94 -0.46 -20.43
CA LYS A 172 -20.39 0.06 -19.13
C LYS A 172 -20.26 -1.02 -18.08
N PRO A 173 -19.81 -0.69 -16.85
CA PRO A 173 -19.71 -1.68 -15.78
C PRO A 173 -21.11 -2.21 -15.44
N THR A 174 -21.24 -3.53 -15.39
CA THR A 174 -22.48 -4.22 -15.04
C THR A 174 -22.46 -4.74 -13.60
N SER A 175 -21.26 -4.99 -13.06
CA SER A 175 -21.09 -5.47 -11.69
C SER A 175 -21.59 -4.44 -10.67
N ARG A 176 -22.37 -4.92 -9.69
CA ARG A 176 -22.81 -4.14 -8.52
C ARG A 176 -21.95 -4.42 -7.29
N ALA A 177 -21.33 -5.59 -7.19
CA ALA A 177 -20.41 -5.93 -6.11
C ALA A 177 -19.04 -5.29 -6.36
N ARG A 178 -18.38 -4.84 -5.30
CA ARG A 178 -17.06 -4.22 -5.36
C ARG A 178 -16.18 -4.68 -4.20
N ILE A 179 -14.87 -4.71 -4.40
CA ILE A 179 -13.90 -4.93 -3.34
C ILE A 179 -14.03 -3.82 -2.29
N SER A 180 -14.19 -2.57 -2.72
CA SER A 180 -14.33 -1.40 -1.85
C SER A 180 -15.56 -1.41 -0.93
N ASP A 181 -16.53 -2.30 -1.18
CA ASP A 181 -17.67 -2.53 -0.29
C ASP A 181 -17.39 -3.59 0.79
N ARG A 182 -16.23 -4.28 0.69
CA ARG A 182 -15.80 -5.37 1.59
C ARG A 182 -14.51 -5.06 2.36
N VAL A 183 -13.81 -4.00 1.95
CA VAL A 183 -12.56 -3.55 2.56
C VAL A 183 -12.71 -2.12 3.05
N ASP A 184 -12.61 -1.90 4.37
CA ASP A 184 -12.82 -0.59 4.98
C ASP A 184 -11.59 0.31 4.87
N ASP A 185 -10.40 -0.27 4.95
CA ASP A 185 -9.12 0.42 5.07
C ASP A 185 -8.56 0.84 3.70
N ILE A 186 -9.33 1.70 3.00
CA ILE A 186 -8.98 2.23 1.69
C ILE A 186 -9.08 3.75 1.64
N MET A 187 -8.37 4.37 0.70
CA MET A 187 -8.41 5.81 0.44
C MET A 187 -8.41 6.10 -1.06
N ASN A 188 -8.87 7.29 -1.42
CA ASN A 188 -8.92 7.81 -2.78
C ASN A 188 -9.66 6.90 -3.75
N LEU A 189 -10.85 6.42 -3.32
CA LEU A 189 -11.66 5.52 -4.12
C LEU A 189 -12.30 6.24 -5.31
N ARG A 190 -12.08 5.70 -6.49
CA ARG A 190 -12.80 5.98 -7.74
C ARG A 190 -13.79 4.85 -8.02
N ARG A 191 -15.01 5.19 -8.33
CA ARG A 191 -16.02 4.24 -8.85
C ARG A 191 -16.30 4.55 -10.31
N GLY A 192 -16.38 3.54 -11.13
CA GLY A 192 -16.34 3.64 -12.60
C GLY A 192 -17.39 4.53 -13.27
N ASN A 193 -18.39 5.02 -12.63
CA ASN A 193 -19.37 5.94 -13.21
C ASN A 193 -19.47 7.28 -12.45
N SER A 194 -18.53 7.55 -11.54
CA SER A 194 -18.56 8.73 -10.66
C SER A 194 -17.95 9.99 -11.29
N GLY A 195 -17.57 9.94 -12.55
CA GLY A 195 -16.90 11.06 -13.23
C GLY A 195 -15.58 11.42 -12.52
N THR A 196 -15.43 12.69 -12.10
CA THR A 196 -14.23 13.15 -11.38
C THR A 196 -14.31 12.97 -9.86
N SER A 197 -15.41 12.43 -9.33
CA SER A 197 -15.62 12.27 -7.88
C SER A 197 -14.68 11.22 -7.29
N VAL A 198 -14.08 11.56 -6.15
CA VAL A 198 -13.23 10.67 -5.34
C VAL A 198 -13.87 10.52 -3.97
N GLU A 199 -14.21 9.29 -3.61
CA GLU A 199 -14.68 8.95 -2.27
C GLU A 199 -13.48 8.69 -1.35
N LYS A 200 -13.65 8.81 -0.03
CA LYS A 200 -12.58 8.62 0.97
C LYS A 200 -11.30 9.41 0.61
N TYR A 201 -11.47 10.65 0.14
CA TYR A 201 -10.37 11.48 -0.33
C TYR A 201 -9.34 11.73 0.76
N CYS A 202 -8.07 11.51 0.44
CA CYS A 202 -6.92 11.81 1.28
C CYS A 202 -5.82 12.41 0.41
N GLN A 203 -5.47 13.67 0.64
CA GLN A 203 -4.42 14.35 -0.11
C GLN A 203 -3.03 13.84 0.24
N ALA A 204 -2.80 13.58 1.53
CA ALA A 204 -1.52 13.09 2.01
C ALA A 204 -1.37 11.58 1.75
N THR A 205 -0.17 11.14 1.43
CA THR A 205 0.15 9.71 1.45
C THR A 205 0.15 9.19 2.90
N GLU A 206 -0.01 7.89 3.08
CA GLU A 206 0.06 7.28 4.43
C GLU A 206 1.43 7.51 5.09
N ASP A 207 2.51 7.50 4.31
CA ASP A 207 3.85 7.85 4.79
C ASP A 207 3.92 9.28 5.33
N GLN A 208 3.33 10.25 4.63
CA GLN A 208 3.26 11.65 5.08
C GLN A 208 2.46 11.78 6.37
N LEU A 209 1.35 11.09 6.51
CA LEU A 209 0.53 11.10 7.73
C LEU A 209 1.31 10.55 8.94
N ILE A 210 2.04 9.46 8.74
CA ILE A 210 2.88 8.86 9.79
C ILE A 210 4.03 9.81 10.16
N ILE A 211 4.72 10.39 9.19
CA ILE A 211 5.79 11.35 9.42
C ILE A 211 5.27 12.55 10.21
N GLN A 212 4.14 13.13 9.83
CA GLN A 212 3.52 14.26 10.56
C GLN A 212 3.18 13.89 12.00
N HIS A 213 2.62 12.70 12.21
CA HIS A 213 2.32 12.20 13.56
C HIS A 213 3.59 12.05 14.41
N LEU A 214 4.65 11.46 13.84
CA LEU A 214 5.93 11.29 14.55
C LEU A 214 6.60 12.64 14.88
N ILE A 215 6.57 13.60 13.96
CA ILE A 215 7.08 14.96 14.20
C ILE A 215 6.33 15.61 15.38
N SER A 216 5.00 15.49 15.40
CA SER A 216 4.19 16.02 16.52
C SER A 216 4.54 15.36 17.85
N GLN A 217 4.76 14.05 17.87
CA GLN A 217 5.18 13.34 19.10
C GLN A 217 6.58 13.76 19.57
N ILE A 218 7.52 13.96 18.64
CA ILE A 218 8.87 14.43 18.96
C ILE A 218 8.79 15.82 19.58
N GLY A 219 8.06 16.76 18.98
CA GLY A 219 7.89 18.11 19.53
C GLY A 219 7.28 18.13 20.93
N ALA A 220 6.29 17.29 21.21
CA ALA A 220 5.72 17.15 22.55
C ALA A 220 6.73 16.63 23.58
N ARG A 221 7.57 15.65 23.19
CA ARG A 221 8.63 15.12 24.03
C ARG A 221 9.76 16.15 24.31
N GLU A 222 10.15 16.91 23.29
CA GLU A 222 11.15 17.98 23.43
C GLU A 222 10.67 19.06 24.40
N SER A 223 9.39 19.46 24.32
CA SER A 223 8.79 20.41 25.28
C SER A 223 8.85 19.86 26.71
N HIS A 224 8.48 18.60 26.91
CA HIS A 224 8.52 17.96 28.23
C HIS A 224 9.97 17.84 28.77
N ILE A 225 10.94 17.52 27.92
CA ILE A 225 12.38 17.50 28.30
C ILE A 225 12.83 18.89 28.74
N THR A 226 12.38 19.93 28.09
CA THR A 226 12.70 21.31 28.45
C THR A 226 12.14 21.67 29.81
N GLU A 227 10.91 21.29 30.11
CA GLU A 227 10.29 21.46 31.44
C GLU A 227 11.04 20.71 32.53
N LEU A 228 11.40 19.46 32.31
CA LEU A 228 12.17 18.66 33.25
C LEU A 228 13.56 19.25 33.50
N ARG A 229 14.23 19.77 32.51
CA ARG A 229 15.52 20.46 32.68
C ARG A 229 15.37 21.70 33.57
N ALA A 230 14.35 22.52 33.31
CA ALA A 230 14.08 23.68 34.18
C ALA A 230 13.84 23.31 35.67
N ILE A 231 13.13 22.19 35.91
CA ILE A 231 12.92 21.67 37.28
C ILE A 231 14.26 21.21 37.88
N ILE A 232 15.09 20.50 37.13
CA ILE A 232 16.42 20.03 37.58
C ILE A 232 17.28 21.23 37.95
N ASP A 233 17.34 22.25 37.10
CA ASP A 233 18.13 23.46 37.35
C ASP A 233 17.66 24.19 38.60
N ALA A 234 16.36 24.30 38.82
CA ALA A 234 15.78 24.87 40.05
C ALA A 234 16.13 24.04 41.28
N CYS A 235 16.07 22.71 41.20
CA CYS A 235 16.48 21.83 42.29
C CYS A 235 17.98 21.97 42.63
N GLN A 236 18.82 22.06 41.62
CA GLN A 236 20.25 22.25 41.82
C GLN A 236 20.56 23.57 42.54
N GLN A 237 19.91 24.69 42.17
CA GLN A 237 20.03 25.97 42.86
C GLN A 237 19.63 25.87 44.33
N VAL A 238 18.55 25.14 44.64
CA VAL A 238 18.14 24.93 46.04
C VAL A 238 19.19 24.14 46.81
N ILE A 239 19.75 23.09 46.22
CA ILE A 239 20.80 22.27 46.83
C ILE A 239 22.06 23.12 47.13
N GLU A 240 22.48 23.95 46.19
CA GLU A 240 23.62 24.86 46.38
C GLU A 240 23.40 25.80 47.58
N VAL A 241 22.21 26.41 47.65
CA VAL A 241 21.84 27.30 48.80
C VAL A 241 21.85 26.56 50.12
N LEU A 242 21.37 25.33 50.17
CA LEU A 242 21.35 24.53 51.40
C LEU A 242 22.76 24.10 51.80
N THR A 243 23.61 23.73 50.86
CA THR A 243 25.00 23.34 51.12
C THR A 243 25.83 24.50 51.68
N ILE A 244 25.66 25.73 51.15
CA ILE A 244 26.30 26.92 51.69
C ILE A 244 25.88 27.23 53.11
N ARG A 245 24.61 27.01 53.50
CA ARG A 245 24.11 27.22 54.85
C ARG A 245 24.70 26.23 55.84
N ASP A 246 24.85 24.97 55.50
CA ASP A 246 25.44 23.94 56.36
C ASP A 246 26.93 24.22 56.60
N ASP A 247 27.67 24.77 55.64
CA ASP A 247 29.04 25.17 55.77
C ASP A 247 29.22 26.41 56.69
N ASP A 248 28.29 27.38 56.64
CA ASP A 248 28.30 28.56 57.54
C ASP A 248 27.93 28.19 58.98
N GLU A 249 27.00 27.26 59.22
CA GLU A 249 26.65 26.80 60.57
C GLU A 249 27.79 25.95 61.19
N SER A 250 28.56 25.22 60.37
CA SER A 250 29.70 24.44 60.86
C SER A 250 30.94 25.28 61.15
N ALA A 251 31.00 26.52 60.65
CA ALA A 251 32.09 27.47 60.87
C ALA A 251 31.89 28.41 62.09
N ALA A 252 30.77 28.30 62.84
CA ALA A 252 30.58 29.12 64.04
C ALA A 252 31.55 28.69 65.13
N PRO A 253 32.42 29.58 65.67
CA PRO A 253 33.39 29.22 66.69
C PRO A 253 32.61 28.87 67.99
N LEU A 254 32.91 27.71 68.60
CA LEU A 254 32.55 27.36 69.94
C LEU A 254 33.13 28.43 70.89
N THR A 255 32.34 29.41 71.29
CA THR A 255 32.74 30.36 72.34
C THR A 255 32.88 29.56 73.62
N SER A 256 34.16 29.38 74.02
CA SER A 256 34.56 28.91 75.34
C SER A 256 34.35 30.02 76.31
N ASP A 257 33.16 30.10 76.92
CA ASP A 257 32.93 30.90 78.14
C ASP A 257 31.91 30.19 79.04
N ALA A 258 32.46 29.27 79.87
CA ALA A 258 31.84 28.87 81.12
C ALA A 258 32.81 28.02 81.99
N LEU A 259 33.92 28.60 82.31
CA LEU A 259 34.70 28.05 83.42
C LEU A 259 35.33 29.23 84.17
N ALA A 260 34.53 29.83 85.08
CA ALA A 260 35.06 30.49 86.21
C ALA A 260 33.94 30.76 87.20
N VAL A 261 34.24 30.36 88.44
CA VAL A 261 33.75 30.83 89.76
C VAL A 261 32.79 29.91 90.53
N ARG A 262 33.47 29.20 91.38
CA ARG A 262 33.20 28.84 92.80
C ARG A 262 32.14 27.87 93.18
#